data_e79111fe9e54235de65fa70bc681a3b8
#
_entry.id   e79111fe9e54235de65fa70bc681a3b8
#
_cell.length_a   1.000
_cell.length_b   1.000
_cell.length_c   1.000
_cell.angle_alpha   90.00
_cell.angle_beta   90.00
_cell.angle_gamma   90.00
#
_symmetry.space_group_name_H-M   'P 1'
#
loop_
_entity.id
_entity.type
_entity.pdbx_description
1 polymer ?
#
loop_
_entity_poly.entity_id
_entity_poly.type
_entity_poly.pdbx_seq_one_letter_code
_entity_poly.pdbx_strand_id
1 'polypeptide(L)'
;LRELRPTEVDWKQLLVRMAMDYKSCHCGFHGFSYRLLPKENGTFACPKCGKIYYPLTNGMDRILLAEGEKLYECQTGRNPMDKDTVTGLIVENRQKKGLYGIKNVSQGVWRGFYPDGKIKDIPNGQGIPIWNGMSVRFELGEEWNLRLVQQTEERKEDEDEQTV
;
A
#
# COMPACT_ATOMS: atom_id res chain seq x y z
N LEU A 1 -15.19 27.45 22.66
CA LEU A 1 -15.56 27.11 21.27
C LEU A 1 -14.59 27.66 20.19
N ARG A 2 -13.54 28.34 20.62
CA ARG A 2 -12.45 28.76 19.69
C ARG A 2 -11.52 27.61 19.27
N GLU A 3 -11.57 26.48 19.95
CA GLU A 3 -10.64 25.34 19.80
C GLU A 3 -10.95 24.40 18.64
N LEU A 4 -12.05 24.61 17.91
CA LEU A 4 -12.51 23.70 16.85
C LEU A 4 -12.32 24.23 15.43
N ARG A 5 -11.64 25.35 15.24
CA ARG A 5 -11.36 25.84 13.89
C ARG A 5 -10.04 25.27 13.39
N PRO A 6 -10.03 24.53 12.25
CA PRO A 6 -8.81 24.08 11.65
C PRO A 6 -7.85 25.25 11.39
N THR A 7 -6.58 25.03 11.68
CA THR A 7 -5.51 25.98 11.38
C THR A 7 -5.17 25.95 9.88
N GLU A 8 -4.40 26.92 9.41
CA GLU A 8 -3.85 26.91 8.04
C GLU A 8 -3.03 25.65 7.79
N VAL A 9 -2.27 25.19 8.78
CA VAL A 9 -1.47 23.96 8.70
C VAL A 9 -2.36 22.74 8.54
N ASP A 10 -3.46 22.64 9.29
CA ASP A 10 -4.43 21.55 9.18
C ASP A 10 -5.03 21.46 7.77
N TRP A 11 -5.41 22.61 7.20
CA TRP A 11 -5.93 22.70 5.85
C TRP A 11 -4.89 22.25 4.79
N LYS A 12 -3.64 22.70 4.93
CA LYS A 12 -2.56 22.30 4.02
C LYS A 12 -2.29 20.80 4.09
N GLN A 13 -2.25 20.22 5.29
CA GLN A 13 -2.09 18.77 5.47
C GLN A 13 -3.25 17.99 4.86
N LEU A 14 -4.49 18.46 5.02
CA LEU A 14 -5.65 17.85 4.40
C LEU A 14 -5.55 17.84 2.88
N LEU A 15 -5.15 18.95 2.28
CA LEU A 15 -4.98 19.05 0.82
C LEU A 15 -3.87 18.11 0.31
N VAL A 16 -2.78 17.96 1.05
CA VAL A 16 -1.72 17.00 0.72
C VAL A 16 -2.25 15.57 0.77
N ARG A 17 -2.99 15.19 1.80
CA ARG A 17 -3.62 13.86 1.91
C ARG A 17 -4.60 13.61 0.77
N MET A 18 -5.41 14.59 0.40
CA MET A 18 -6.32 14.49 -0.75
C MET A 18 -5.54 14.29 -2.06
N ALA A 19 -4.43 14.99 -2.25
CA ALA A 19 -3.57 14.81 -3.43
C ALA A 19 -3.00 13.39 -3.50
N MET A 20 -2.60 12.81 -2.36
CA MET A 20 -2.09 11.44 -2.30
C MET A 20 -3.18 10.38 -2.53
N ASP A 21 -4.42 10.69 -2.17
CA ASP A 21 -5.57 9.81 -2.39
C ASP A 21 -6.07 9.78 -3.84
N TYR A 22 -5.72 10.78 -4.64
CA TYR A 22 -6.09 10.85 -6.05
C TYR A 22 -5.24 9.89 -6.89
N LYS A 23 -5.90 9.00 -7.65
CA LYS A 23 -5.27 7.96 -8.46
C LYS A 23 -5.41 8.27 -9.94
N SER A 24 -4.31 8.05 -10.66
CA SER A 24 -4.26 8.13 -12.12
C SER A 24 -3.77 6.79 -12.65
N CYS A 25 -4.64 6.05 -13.30
CA CYS A 25 -4.31 4.76 -13.88
C CYS A 25 -3.87 4.92 -15.35
N HIS A 26 -2.92 4.10 -15.78
CA HIS A 26 -2.44 4.09 -17.17
C HIS A 26 -3.56 3.85 -18.21
N CYS A 27 -4.67 3.25 -17.81
CA CYS A 27 -5.84 3.03 -18.67
C CYS A 27 -6.69 4.30 -18.90
N GLY A 28 -6.32 5.43 -18.29
CA GLY A 28 -7.04 6.70 -18.35
C GLY A 28 -8.12 6.88 -17.29
N PHE A 29 -8.22 5.98 -16.29
CA PHE A 29 -9.04 6.24 -15.11
C PHE A 29 -8.36 7.28 -14.22
N HIS A 30 -9.14 8.25 -13.76
CA HIS A 30 -8.73 9.27 -12.79
C HIS A 30 -9.79 9.42 -11.72
N GLY A 31 -9.39 9.48 -10.46
CA GLY A 31 -10.30 9.68 -9.35
C GLY A 31 -9.71 9.40 -7.98
N PHE A 32 -10.44 9.78 -6.95
CA PHE A 32 -10.09 9.44 -5.59
C PHE A 32 -10.27 7.95 -5.31
N SER A 33 -9.58 7.45 -4.29
CA SER A 33 -9.53 6.02 -3.96
C SER A 33 -10.89 5.38 -3.70
N TYR A 34 -11.88 6.15 -3.22
CA TYR A 34 -13.25 5.65 -3.00
C TYR A 34 -13.97 5.19 -4.29
N ARG A 35 -13.47 5.59 -5.46
CA ARG A 35 -13.99 5.15 -6.76
C ARG A 35 -13.40 3.83 -7.24
N LEU A 36 -12.39 3.32 -6.56
CA LEU A 36 -11.86 1.98 -6.83
C LEU A 36 -12.84 0.92 -6.33
N LEU A 37 -12.88 -0.22 -7.00
CA LEU A 37 -13.78 -1.32 -6.64
C LEU A 37 -13.17 -2.16 -5.53
N PRO A 38 -13.79 -2.25 -4.35
CA PRO A 38 -13.34 -3.15 -3.29
C PRO A 38 -13.50 -4.61 -3.72
N LYS A 39 -12.53 -5.45 -3.36
CA LYS A 39 -12.52 -6.89 -3.58
C LYS A 39 -12.67 -7.62 -2.25
N GLU A 40 -13.19 -8.85 -2.30
CA GLU A 40 -13.44 -9.69 -1.12
C GLU A 40 -12.18 -9.99 -0.30
N ASN A 41 -11.01 -10.06 -0.95
CA ASN A 41 -9.74 -10.26 -0.29
C ASN A 41 -9.15 -8.99 0.37
N GLY A 42 -9.85 -7.86 0.30
CA GLY A 42 -9.42 -6.58 0.88
C GLY A 42 -8.59 -5.71 -0.05
N THR A 43 -8.27 -6.16 -1.26
CA THR A 43 -7.65 -5.31 -2.29
C THR A 43 -8.70 -4.43 -2.98
N PHE A 44 -8.23 -3.50 -3.80
CA PHE A 44 -9.08 -2.65 -4.63
C PHE A 44 -8.68 -2.81 -6.09
N ALA A 45 -9.62 -2.55 -6.99
CA ALA A 45 -9.35 -2.64 -8.42
C ALA A 45 -9.75 -1.36 -9.15
N CYS A 46 -8.98 -1.00 -10.17
CA CYS A 46 -9.38 0.05 -11.09
C CYS A 46 -10.68 -0.36 -11.79
N PRO A 47 -11.73 0.49 -11.78
CA PRO A 47 -13.02 0.15 -12.38
C PRO A 47 -12.96 0.02 -13.90
N LYS A 48 -11.91 0.55 -14.54
CA LYS A 48 -11.77 0.53 -16.00
C LYS A 48 -10.92 -0.64 -16.50
N CYS A 49 -9.78 -0.95 -15.86
CA CYS A 49 -8.85 -1.97 -16.36
C CYS A 49 -8.61 -3.14 -15.39
N GLY A 50 -9.12 -3.05 -14.17
CA GLY A 50 -8.93 -4.11 -13.17
C GLY A 50 -7.56 -4.11 -12.47
N LYS A 51 -6.69 -3.12 -12.70
CA LYS A 51 -5.41 -3.00 -11.99
C LYS A 51 -5.63 -3.07 -10.48
N ILE A 52 -4.87 -3.92 -9.79
CA ILE A 52 -5.04 -4.17 -8.36
C ILE A 52 -4.21 -3.19 -7.54
N TYR A 53 -4.82 -2.67 -6.48
CA TYR A 53 -4.24 -1.83 -5.47
C TYR A 53 -4.24 -2.55 -4.12
N TYR A 54 -3.08 -2.63 -3.48
CA TYR A 54 -2.88 -3.28 -2.19
C TYR A 54 -2.89 -2.23 -1.07
N PRO A 55 -3.78 -2.34 -0.07
CA PRO A 55 -3.86 -1.36 1.00
C PRO A 55 -2.79 -1.62 2.06
N LEU A 56 -1.86 -0.69 2.19
CA LEU A 56 -0.92 -0.62 3.29
C LEU A 56 -1.47 0.35 4.34
N THR A 57 -1.62 -0.06 5.58
CA THR A 57 -2.27 0.74 6.63
C THR A 57 -1.47 0.76 7.92
N ASN A 58 -1.52 1.89 8.63
CA ASN A 58 -1.02 2.04 10.00
C ASN A 58 -2.15 2.03 11.06
N GLY A 59 -3.38 1.72 10.64
CA GLY A 59 -4.58 1.75 11.49
C GLY A 59 -5.37 3.06 11.39
N MET A 60 -4.75 4.16 11.02
CA MET A 60 -5.42 5.47 10.83
C MET A 60 -5.45 5.88 9.36
N ASP A 61 -4.31 5.75 8.69
CA ASP A 61 -4.12 6.14 7.30
C ASP A 61 -3.90 4.90 6.42
N ARG A 62 -4.12 5.08 5.12
CA ARG A 62 -3.97 4.04 4.11
C ARG A 62 -3.19 4.55 2.91
N ILE A 63 -2.25 3.74 2.46
CA ILE A 63 -1.52 3.94 1.21
C ILE A 63 -1.91 2.80 0.28
N LEU A 64 -2.33 3.11 -0.94
CA LEU A 64 -2.65 2.10 -1.95
C LEU A 64 -1.45 1.85 -2.83
N LEU A 65 -0.95 0.62 -2.81
CA LEU A 65 0.22 0.17 -3.55
C LEU A 65 -0.22 -0.53 -4.84
N ALA A 66 0.27 -0.06 -5.97
CA ALA A 66 0.06 -0.70 -7.26
C ALA A 66 1.27 -0.49 -8.16
N GLU A 67 1.40 -1.33 -9.18
CA GLU A 67 2.46 -1.19 -10.18
C GLU A 67 2.53 0.24 -10.73
N GLY A 68 3.75 0.81 -10.74
CA GLY A 68 4.02 2.16 -11.20
C GLY A 68 3.65 3.29 -10.23
N GLU A 69 3.01 2.97 -9.10
CA GLU A 69 2.78 3.95 -8.03
C GLU A 69 4.09 4.33 -7.33
N LYS A 70 4.11 5.54 -6.79
CA LYS A 70 5.23 6.09 -6.04
C LYS A 70 4.81 6.41 -4.62
N LEU A 71 5.76 6.32 -3.70
CA LEU A 71 5.62 6.84 -2.34
C LEU A 71 6.36 8.16 -2.23
N TYR A 72 5.83 9.05 -1.43
CA TYR A 72 6.36 10.40 -1.27
C TYR A 72 6.74 10.69 0.19
N GLU A 73 7.59 11.70 0.38
CA GLU A 73 8.08 12.12 1.69
C GLU A 73 6.95 12.37 2.70
N CYS A 74 5.84 12.97 2.27
CA CYS A 74 4.67 13.20 3.12
C CYS A 74 4.02 11.92 3.66
N GLN A 75 4.27 10.76 3.03
CA GLN A 75 3.73 9.46 3.44
C GLN A 75 4.71 8.65 4.29
N THR A 76 6.01 8.78 4.03
CA THR A 76 7.03 7.87 4.58
C THR A 76 8.13 8.58 5.36
N GLY A 77 8.29 9.88 5.18
CA GLY A 77 9.36 10.68 5.74
C GLY A 77 8.91 11.65 6.83
N ARG A 78 9.74 12.63 7.10
CA ARG A 78 9.56 13.57 8.20
C ARG A 78 8.77 14.81 7.87
N ASN A 79 8.62 15.11 6.57
CA ASN A 79 7.91 16.30 6.13
C ASN A 79 6.51 15.94 5.60
N PRO A 80 5.45 16.10 6.41
CA PRO A 80 4.08 15.76 6.01
C PRO A 80 3.53 16.66 4.91
N MET A 81 4.23 17.73 4.54
CA MET A 81 3.84 18.68 3.50
C MET A 81 4.54 18.44 2.16
N ASP A 82 5.57 17.60 2.13
CA ASP A 82 6.32 17.31 0.91
C ASP A 82 5.67 16.18 0.11
N LYS A 83 4.86 16.56 -0.87
CA LYS A 83 4.16 15.66 -1.79
C LYS A 83 4.93 15.41 -3.09
N ASP A 84 6.11 15.95 -3.25
CA ASP A 84 6.87 15.95 -4.51
C ASP A 84 8.12 15.07 -4.45
N THR A 85 8.78 14.96 -3.29
CA THR A 85 9.96 14.12 -3.12
C THR A 85 9.58 12.65 -3.08
N VAL A 86 10.03 11.88 -4.07
CA VAL A 86 9.80 10.43 -4.16
C VAL A 86 10.72 9.69 -3.20
N THR A 87 10.15 8.85 -2.35
CA THR A 87 10.87 8.04 -1.36
C THR A 87 10.79 6.56 -1.62
N GLY A 88 9.77 6.12 -2.36
CA GLY A 88 9.58 4.71 -2.70
C GLY A 88 8.99 4.51 -4.09
N LEU A 89 9.29 3.36 -4.67
CA LEU A 89 8.76 2.93 -5.96
C LEU A 89 8.13 1.55 -5.82
N ILE A 90 6.98 1.36 -6.43
CA ILE A 90 6.38 0.02 -6.56
C ILE A 90 6.88 -0.59 -7.85
N VAL A 91 7.67 -1.64 -7.73
CA VAL A 91 8.36 -2.27 -8.85
C VAL A 91 8.04 -3.76 -8.95
N GLU A 92 7.93 -4.27 -10.17
CA GLU A 92 7.79 -5.70 -10.41
C GLU A 92 9.13 -6.41 -10.22
N ASN A 93 9.10 -7.60 -9.64
CA ASN A 93 10.28 -8.44 -9.50
C ASN A 93 10.76 -8.92 -10.88
N ARG A 94 12.04 -8.71 -11.18
CA ARG A 94 12.62 -9.06 -12.48
C ARG A 94 12.61 -10.58 -12.77
N GLN A 95 12.64 -11.40 -11.72
CA GLN A 95 12.72 -12.87 -11.85
C GLN A 95 11.34 -13.54 -11.77
N LYS A 96 10.35 -12.88 -11.14
CA LYS A 96 9.01 -13.42 -10.93
C LYS A 96 7.98 -12.39 -11.35
N LYS A 97 7.45 -12.54 -12.55
CA LYS A 97 6.34 -11.71 -13.05
C LYS A 97 5.13 -11.81 -12.12
N GLY A 98 4.45 -10.68 -11.92
CA GLY A 98 3.28 -10.58 -11.04
C GLY A 98 3.61 -10.42 -9.56
N LEU A 99 4.89 -10.51 -9.16
CA LEU A 99 5.32 -10.22 -7.81
C LEU A 99 5.89 -8.80 -7.75
N TYR A 100 5.28 -7.96 -6.92
CA TYR A 100 5.68 -6.58 -6.73
C TYR A 100 6.39 -6.38 -5.40
N GLY A 101 7.18 -5.33 -5.31
CA GLY A 101 7.85 -4.91 -4.08
C GLY A 101 7.89 -3.39 -3.95
N ILE A 102 8.13 -2.93 -2.73
CA ILE A 102 8.37 -1.53 -2.42
C ILE A 102 9.87 -1.32 -2.36
N LYS A 103 10.41 -0.56 -3.31
CA LYS A 103 11.84 -0.21 -3.36
C LYS A 103 12.06 1.12 -2.64
N ASN A 104 12.99 1.14 -1.69
CA ASN A 104 13.42 2.36 -1.02
C ASN A 104 14.34 3.17 -1.94
N VAL A 105 13.97 4.40 -2.25
CA VAL A 105 14.79 5.36 -2.98
C VAL A 105 15.05 6.63 -2.15
N SER A 106 14.72 6.59 -0.86
CA SER A 106 14.96 7.69 0.09
C SER A 106 16.40 7.70 0.60
N GLN A 107 16.76 8.71 1.35
CA GLN A 107 18.05 8.81 2.05
C GLN A 107 18.08 7.96 3.33
N GLY A 108 16.91 7.60 3.86
CA GLY A 108 16.77 6.85 5.11
C GLY A 108 16.78 5.35 4.92
N VAL A 109 16.93 4.62 6.03
CA VAL A 109 16.82 3.16 6.08
C VAL A 109 15.44 2.81 6.63
N TRP A 110 14.71 1.97 5.90
CA TRP A 110 13.45 1.40 6.38
C TRP A 110 13.69 0.06 7.06
N ARG A 111 12.73 -0.43 7.81
CA ARG A 111 12.75 -1.77 8.39
C ARG A 111 11.56 -2.57 7.90
N GLY A 112 11.84 -3.72 7.31
CA GLY A 112 10.84 -4.65 6.82
C GLY A 112 10.64 -5.83 7.76
N PHE A 113 9.38 -6.20 7.95
CA PHE A 113 8.95 -7.36 8.72
C PHE A 113 8.25 -8.32 7.79
N TYR A 114 8.80 -9.51 7.64
CA TYR A 114 8.30 -10.53 6.74
C TYR A 114 7.29 -11.44 7.45
N PRO A 115 6.35 -12.07 6.73
CA PRO A 115 5.36 -12.96 7.33
C PRO A 115 5.97 -14.15 8.09
N ASP A 116 7.19 -14.58 7.73
CA ASP A 116 7.93 -15.66 8.40
C ASP A 116 8.67 -15.22 9.69
N GLY A 117 8.51 -13.96 10.10
CA GLY A 117 9.14 -13.38 11.28
C GLY A 117 10.53 -12.79 11.03
N LYS A 118 11.07 -12.87 9.82
CA LYS A 118 12.34 -12.22 9.48
C LYS A 118 12.20 -10.71 9.49
N ILE A 119 13.25 -10.04 9.98
CA ILE A 119 13.36 -8.58 10.02
C ILE A 119 14.60 -8.20 9.21
N LYS A 120 14.44 -7.24 8.31
CA LYS A 120 15.54 -6.72 7.48
C LYS A 120 15.53 -5.21 7.45
N ASP A 121 16.72 -4.63 7.49
CA ASP A 121 16.91 -3.23 7.13
C ASP A 121 16.86 -3.10 5.60
N ILE A 122 16.20 -2.05 5.12
CA ILE A 122 15.97 -1.76 3.72
C ILE A 122 16.59 -0.39 3.40
N PRO A 123 17.89 -0.35 3.11
CA PRO A 123 18.56 0.89 2.71
C PRO A 123 18.15 1.30 1.29
N ASN A 124 18.60 2.48 0.88
CA ASN A 124 18.40 2.97 -0.49
C ASN A 124 18.80 1.90 -1.52
N GLY A 125 17.96 1.70 -2.51
CA GLY A 125 18.15 0.74 -3.60
C GLY A 125 17.65 -0.68 -3.32
N GLN A 126 17.32 -1.01 -2.07
CA GLN A 126 16.72 -2.29 -1.69
C GLN A 126 15.21 -2.19 -1.51
N GLY A 127 14.53 -3.32 -1.43
CA GLY A 127 13.08 -3.36 -1.31
C GLY A 127 12.56 -4.53 -0.48
N ILE A 128 11.26 -4.47 -0.21
CA ILE A 128 10.50 -5.53 0.45
C ILE A 128 9.36 -5.99 -0.46
N PRO A 129 9.13 -7.30 -0.61
CA PRO A 129 8.00 -7.81 -1.38
C PRO A 129 6.65 -7.39 -0.77
N ILE A 130 5.68 -7.11 -1.64
CA ILE A 130 4.28 -6.87 -1.23
C ILE A 130 3.62 -8.22 -1.03
N TRP A 131 3.64 -8.72 0.21
CA TRP A 131 3.04 -9.98 0.62
C TRP A 131 2.00 -9.77 1.72
N ASN A 132 0.96 -10.61 1.70
CA ASN A 132 0.02 -10.63 2.80
C ASN A 132 0.73 -10.95 4.12
N GLY A 133 0.51 -10.12 5.15
CA GLY A 133 1.15 -10.23 6.45
C GLY A 133 2.51 -9.53 6.57
N MET A 134 2.99 -8.87 5.51
CA MET A 134 4.17 -8.03 5.60
C MET A 134 3.90 -6.73 6.34
N SER A 135 4.93 -6.18 6.96
CA SER A 135 4.92 -4.83 7.52
C SER A 135 6.18 -4.08 7.12
N VAL A 136 6.10 -2.78 7.10
CA VAL A 136 7.25 -1.90 6.88
C VAL A 136 7.17 -0.72 7.84
N ARG A 137 8.31 -0.38 8.43
CA ARG A 137 8.49 0.83 9.22
C ARG A 137 9.37 1.77 8.42
N PHE A 138 8.77 2.87 8.02
CA PHE A 138 9.46 3.94 7.34
C PHE A 138 10.29 4.78 8.33
N GLU A 139 10.89 5.84 7.88
CA GLU A 139 11.83 6.64 8.66
C GLU A 139 11.25 7.20 9.97
N LEU A 140 9.94 7.48 10.03
CA LEU A 140 9.27 8.06 11.21
C LEU A 140 8.73 7.04 12.22
N GLY A 141 9.06 5.77 12.08
CA GLY A 141 8.85 4.79 13.12
C GLY A 141 7.45 4.22 13.27
N GLU A 142 6.45 4.64 12.51
CA GLU A 142 5.16 3.98 12.45
C GLU A 142 5.24 2.72 11.59
N GLU A 143 4.59 1.66 12.05
CA GLU A 143 4.53 0.40 11.33
C GLU A 143 3.30 0.35 10.45
N TRP A 144 3.52 0.12 9.17
CA TRP A 144 2.50 -0.06 8.15
C TRP A 144 2.34 -1.52 7.80
N ASN A 145 1.12 -2.02 7.81
CA ASN A 145 0.80 -3.43 7.63
C ASN A 145 -0.01 -3.67 6.37
N LEU A 146 0.28 -4.76 5.69
CA LEU A 146 -0.57 -5.31 4.63
C LEU A 146 -1.25 -6.58 5.15
N ARG A 147 -2.55 -6.51 5.34
CA ARG A 147 -3.38 -7.65 5.75
C ARG A 147 -4.51 -7.85 4.77
N LEU A 148 -4.47 -8.96 4.06
CA LEU A 148 -5.52 -9.38 3.15
C LEU A 148 -6.32 -10.52 3.78
N VAL A 149 -7.60 -10.60 3.44
CA VAL A 149 -8.45 -11.74 3.82
C VAL A 149 -8.01 -12.91 2.96
N GLN A 150 -7.57 -14.00 3.58
CA GLN A 150 -7.34 -15.25 2.88
C GLN A 150 -8.71 -15.85 2.55
N GLN A 151 -8.98 -16.11 1.28
CA GLN A 151 -10.09 -16.98 0.91
C GLN A 151 -9.71 -18.39 1.39
N THR A 152 -10.48 -18.92 2.33
CA THR A 152 -10.44 -20.33 2.63
C THR A 152 -10.96 -21.02 1.37
N GLU A 153 -10.10 -21.69 0.63
CA GLU A 153 -10.56 -22.67 -0.35
C GLU A 153 -11.33 -23.71 0.44
N GLU A 154 -12.66 -23.65 0.36
CA GLU A 154 -13.49 -24.78 0.74
C GLU A 154 -13.03 -25.94 -0.14
N ARG A 155 -12.27 -26.88 0.44
CA ARG A 155 -12.11 -28.19 -0.13
C ARG A 155 -13.54 -28.74 -0.27
N LYS A 156 -14.02 -28.79 -1.50
CA LYS A 156 -15.08 -29.74 -1.85
C LYS A 156 -14.45 -31.10 -1.63
N GLU A 157 -14.71 -31.68 -0.48
CA GLU A 157 -14.62 -33.11 -0.30
C GLU A 157 -15.71 -33.70 -1.20
N ASP A 158 -15.28 -34.21 -2.35
CA ASP A 158 -16.11 -35.07 -3.15
C ASP A 158 -16.44 -36.28 -2.28
N GLU A 159 -17.65 -36.29 -1.73
CA GLU A 159 -18.25 -37.48 -1.22
C GLU A 159 -18.51 -38.40 -2.43
N ASP A 160 -17.53 -39.22 -2.74
CA ASP A 160 -17.75 -40.42 -3.52
C ASP A 160 -18.61 -41.37 -2.69
N GLU A 161 -19.89 -41.22 -2.85
CA GLU A 161 -20.88 -42.18 -2.38
C GLU A 161 -20.69 -43.49 -3.14
N GLN A 162 -19.99 -44.42 -2.51
CA GLN A 162 -20.00 -45.81 -2.91
C GLN A 162 -21.41 -46.38 -2.72
N THR A 163 -22.11 -46.48 -3.82
CA THR A 163 -23.33 -47.31 -3.86
C THR A 163 -22.94 -48.74 -4.25
N VAL A 164 -23.17 -49.64 -3.33
CA VAL A 164 -23.12 -51.08 -3.53
C VAL A 164 -24.36 -51.53 -4.32
#